data_41ce9863f2c179bf99809690d80d0a7b
#
_entry.id   41ce9863f2c179bf99809690d80d0a7b
#
_cell.length_a   1.000
_cell.length_b   1.000
_cell.length_c   1.000
_cell.angle_alpha   90.00
_cell.angle_beta   90.00
_cell.angle_gamma   90.00
#
_symmetry.space_group_name_H-M   'P 1'
#
loop_
_entity.id
_entity.type
_entity.pdbx_description
1 polymer ?
#
loop_
_entity_poly.entity_id
_entity_poly.type
_entity_poly.pdbx_seq_one_letter_code
_entity_poly.pdbx_strand_id
1 'polypeptide(L)'
;MEVLIIGGGISGLACGVRLAEAGMPVRLLTRERPEQTVSAVAAALWHPFRADPPDRVAEWSRLSYETYRRQAEDAETGVVLRPLLELFPDPVPPPLWADVVPDFRAVTPPDGYGTAFRGTVPVVSSPRYLRYLETQLRQRGVRIEPIPEGVGSVHDVTGPGRVVVVCAGLGTRDVAGDTALFPIQGQVVRVTNPGVEQVLLDECGPDGLVYVIPRADDVILGGTAVDGRWGVEPDPDVTARILHHARLRLPVLEEAEVIGVSVGLRPGRHEVRLESERLPGGGALVYNVGHGGSGYTLAWGCAEAVLRHVEALLDEGR
;
A
#
# COMPACT_ATOMS: atom_id res chain seq x y z
N MET A 1 -23.51 -14.47 10.12
CA MET A 1 -22.93 -14.43 8.75
C MET A 1 -21.44 -14.36 8.90
N GLU A 2 -20.65 -15.15 8.13
CA GLU A 2 -19.19 -15.18 8.17
C GLU A 2 -18.63 -14.25 7.08
N VAL A 3 -17.61 -13.47 7.41
CA VAL A 3 -16.86 -12.67 6.41
C VAL A 3 -15.59 -13.41 6.05
N LEU A 4 -15.45 -13.75 4.77
CA LEU A 4 -14.27 -14.41 4.22
C LEU A 4 -13.43 -13.40 3.43
N ILE A 5 -12.16 -13.25 3.77
CA ILE A 5 -11.23 -12.36 3.03
C ILE A 5 -10.32 -13.20 2.16
N ILE A 6 -10.13 -12.81 0.90
CA ILE A 6 -9.16 -13.41 -0.02
C ILE A 6 -8.01 -12.44 -0.23
N GLY A 7 -6.81 -12.79 0.26
CA GLY A 7 -5.58 -12.03 0.11
C GLY A 7 -4.95 -11.63 1.44
N GLY A 8 -3.67 -12.00 1.64
CA GLY A 8 -2.86 -11.75 2.85
C GLY A 8 -1.93 -10.54 2.75
N GLY A 9 -2.12 -9.65 1.77
CA GLY A 9 -1.40 -8.38 1.68
C GLY A 9 -1.98 -7.30 2.59
N ILE A 10 -1.43 -6.08 2.52
CA ILE A 10 -1.82 -4.96 3.39
C ILE A 10 -3.34 -4.69 3.37
N SER A 11 -3.97 -4.74 2.20
CA SER A 11 -5.41 -4.48 2.06
C SER A 11 -6.25 -5.53 2.79
N GLY A 12 -5.94 -6.83 2.63
CA GLY A 12 -6.69 -7.89 3.29
C GLY A 12 -6.45 -7.95 4.80
N LEU A 13 -5.21 -7.74 5.25
CA LEU A 13 -4.89 -7.70 6.68
C LEU A 13 -5.57 -6.52 7.38
N ALA A 14 -5.54 -5.31 6.79
CA ALA A 14 -6.21 -4.14 7.33
C ALA A 14 -7.73 -4.32 7.40
N CYS A 15 -8.35 -4.86 6.33
CA CYS A 15 -9.78 -5.22 6.33
C CYS A 15 -10.10 -6.24 7.43
N GLY A 16 -9.27 -7.27 7.58
CA GLY A 16 -9.46 -8.29 8.60
C GLY A 16 -9.44 -7.72 10.01
N VAL A 17 -8.46 -6.87 10.32
CA VAL A 17 -8.37 -6.21 11.62
C VAL A 17 -9.61 -5.34 11.85
N ARG A 18 -9.98 -4.51 10.88
CA ARG A 18 -11.10 -3.58 11.02
C ARG A 18 -12.46 -4.27 11.19
N LEU A 19 -12.69 -5.35 10.44
CA LEU A 19 -13.92 -6.17 10.55
C LEU A 19 -13.97 -6.93 11.89
N ALA A 20 -12.83 -7.48 12.33
CA ALA A 20 -12.75 -8.17 13.63
C ALA A 20 -12.94 -7.21 14.81
N GLU A 21 -12.43 -5.95 14.73
CA GLU A 21 -12.68 -4.89 15.71
C GLU A 21 -14.16 -4.51 15.81
N ALA A 22 -14.90 -4.61 14.69
CA ALA A 22 -16.34 -4.43 14.66
C ALA A 22 -17.13 -5.67 15.15
N GLY A 23 -16.43 -6.70 15.67
CA GLY A 23 -17.06 -7.93 16.21
C GLY A 23 -17.54 -8.91 15.16
N MET A 24 -17.15 -8.78 13.90
CA MET A 24 -17.54 -9.69 12.84
C MET A 24 -16.72 -10.98 12.89
N PRO A 25 -17.32 -12.16 12.64
CA PRO A 25 -16.57 -13.41 12.49
C PRO A 25 -15.83 -13.41 11.15
N VAL A 26 -14.50 -13.27 11.20
CA VAL A 26 -13.63 -13.15 10.02
C VAL A 26 -12.78 -14.39 9.85
N ARG A 27 -12.58 -14.81 8.59
CA ARG A 27 -11.58 -15.78 8.16
C ARG A 27 -10.82 -15.22 6.95
N LEU A 28 -9.51 -15.43 6.89
CA LEU A 28 -8.66 -14.91 5.82
C LEU A 28 -7.97 -16.07 5.10
N LEU A 29 -8.15 -16.13 3.78
CA LEU A 29 -7.46 -17.05 2.87
C LEU A 29 -6.33 -16.33 2.16
N THR A 30 -5.14 -16.93 2.14
CA THR A 30 -3.98 -16.34 1.47
C THR A 30 -3.18 -17.40 0.70
N ARG A 31 -2.72 -17.05 -0.49
CA ARG A 31 -1.85 -17.93 -1.29
C ARG A 31 -0.43 -17.92 -0.74
N GLU A 32 0.05 -16.75 -0.31
CA GLU A 32 1.40 -16.50 0.15
C GLU A 32 1.36 -16.00 1.59
N ARG A 33 2.41 -16.23 2.35
CA ARG A 33 2.56 -15.60 3.66
C ARG A 33 2.65 -14.08 3.49
N PRO A 34 2.22 -13.27 4.48
CA PRO A 34 2.24 -11.80 4.37
C PRO A 34 3.61 -11.24 3.94
N GLU A 35 4.70 -11.81 4.45
CA GLU A 35 6.08 -11.40 4.11
C GLU A 35 6.53 -11.76 2.69
N GLN A 36 5.76 -12.56 1.97
CA GLN A 36 6.02 -12.96 0.58
C GLN A 36 5.16 -12.20 -0.43
N THR A 37 4.20 -11.41 0.05
CA THR A 37 3.30 -10.62 -0.79
C THR A 37 4.01 -9.40 -1.38
N VAL A 38 3.43 -8.84 -2.43
CA VAL A 38 3.88 -7.55 -3.00
C VAL A 38 3.91 -6.44 -1.95
N SER A 39 3.06 -6.52 -0.94
CA SER A 39 3.04 -5.56 0.17
C SER A 39 4.33 -5.56 0.99
N ALA A 40 5.03 -6.68 1.09
CA ALA A 40 6.26 -6.78 1.86
C ALA A 40 7.45 -6.06 1.21
N VAL A 41 7.46 -5.94 -0.13
CA VAL A 41 8.52 -5.26 -0.87
C VAL A 41 8.23 -3.77 -1.11
N ALA A 42 7.06 -3.29 -0.72
CA ALA A 42 6.68 -1.88 -0.86
C ALA A 42 7.58 -0.98 -0.03
N ALA A 43 7.90 0.21 -0.56
CA ALA A 43 8.57 1.27 0.19
C ALA A 43 7.72 1.76 1.36
N ALA A 44 6.39 1.65 1.21
CA ALA A 44 5.38 1.85 2.24
C ALA A 44 5.41 3.24 2.88
N LEU A 45 5.57 4.26 2.06
CA LEU A 45 5.34 5.65 2.39
C LEU A 45 3.84 5.95 2.33
N TRP A 46 3.31 6.71 3.28
CA TRP A 46 2.01 7.35 3.12
C TRP A 46 2.16 8.53 2.15
N HIS A 47 1.78 8.31 0.93
CA HIS A 47 1.76 9.28 -0.17
C HIS A 47 0.85 8.74 -1.28
N PRO A 48 -0.21 9.47 -1.69
CA PRO A 48 -1.05 9.05 -2.82
C PRO A 48 -0.25 9.04 -4.12
N PHE A 49 -0.11 7.86 -4.72
CA PHE A 49 0.64 7.66 -5.95
C PHE A 49 -0.12 6.75 -6.90
N ARG A 50 -0.52 7.29 -8.07
CA ARG A 50 -1.19 6.54 -9.15
C ARG A 50 -2.42 5.76 -8.68
N ALA A 51 -3.33 6.44 -7.99
CA ALA A 51 -4.62 5.93 -7.53
C ALA A 51 -5.72 6.95 -7.81
N ASP A 52 -6.86 6.51 -8.28
CA ASP A 52 -8.04 7.28 -8.63
C ASP A 52 -9.32 6.63 -8.07
N PRO A 53 -10.46 7.34 -7.96
CA PRO A 53 -10.63 8.76 -8.24
C PRO A 53 -10.11 9.65 -7.09
N PRO A 54 -9.67 10.89 -7.39
CA PRO A 54 -8.95 11.74 -6.44
C PRO A 54 -9.70 12.03 -5.15
N ASP A 55 -11.00 12.32 -5.22
CA ASP A 55 -11.81 12.66 -4.04
C ASP A 55 -11.90 11.49 -3.05
N ARG A 56 -12.14 10.27 -3.54
CA ARG A 56 -12.17 9.07 -2.71
C ARG A 56 -10.79 8.71 -2.17
N VAL A 57 -9.76 8.86 -3.00
CA VAL A 57 -8.35 8.67 -2.57
C VAL A 57 -8.00 9.63 -1.45
N ALA A 58 -8.40 10.90 -1.52
CA ALA A 58 -8.20 11.88 -0.44
C ALA A 58 -8.92 11.47 0.85
N GLU A 59 -10.19 11.01 0.78
CA GLU A 59 -10.94 10.51 1.95
C GLU A 59 -10.25 9.31 2.59
N TRP A 60 -9.91 8.29 1.80
CA TRP A 60 -9.29 7.07 2.30
C TRP A 60 -7.88 7.31 2.85
N SER A 61 -7.11 8.17 2.19
CA SER A 61 -5.77 8.52 2.64
C SER A 61 -5.78 9.26 3.98
N ARG A 62 -6.77 10.13 4.23
CA ARG A 62 -6.96 10.82 5.51
C ARG A 62 -7.12 9.84 6.68
N LEU A 63 -8.04 8.89 6.57
CA LEU A 63 -8.27 7.88 7.60
C LEU A 63 -7.02 7.01 7.85
N SER A 64 -6.30 6.68 6.79
CA SER A 64 -5.05 5.94 6.89
C SER A 64 -3.95 6.77 7.58
N TYR A 65 -3.82 8.06 7.24
CA TYR A 65 -2.87 8.97 7.89
C TYR A 65 -3.09 9.03 9.40
N GLU A 66 -4.33 9.27 9.83
CA GLU A 66 -4.70 9.35 11.24
C GLU A 66 -4.42 8.05 11.98
N THR A 67 -4.68 6.91 11.34
CA THR A 67 -4.41 5.60 11.93
C THR A 67 -2.91 5.36 12.08
N TYR A 68 -2.11 5.61 11.04
CA TYR A 68 -0.66 5.47 11.14
C TYR A 68 -0.03 6.45 12.12
N ARG A 69 -0.53 7.69 12.20
CA ARG A 69 -0.06 8.67 13.18
C ARG A 69 -0.21 8.18 14.62
N ARG A 70 -1.35 7.56 14.96
CA ARG A 70 -1.56 6.92 16.26
C ARG A 70 -0.66 5.70 16.47
N GLN A 71 -0.52 4.88 15.43
CA GLN A 71 0.30 3.69 15.48
C GLN A 71 1.81 3.98 15.57
N ALA A 72 2.27 5.16 15.16
CA ALA A 72 3.65 5.59 15.32
C ALA A 72 4.06 5.80 16.81
N GLU A 73 3.10 5.86 17.73
CA GLU A 73 3.33 5.90 19.18
C GLU A 73 3.76 4.54 19.75
N ASP A 74 3.51 3.45 19.00
CA ASP A 74 3.91 2.08 19.36
C ASP A 74 5.01 1.60 18.43
N ALA A 75 6.22 1.43 18.98
CA ALA A 75 7.39 0.99 18.21
C ALA A 75 7.21 -0.40 17.59
N GLU A 76 6.38 -1.27 18.15
CA GLU A 76 6.14 -2.62 17.62
C GLU A 76 5.51 -2.61 16.22
N THR A 77 4.79 -1.56 15.89
CA THR A 77 4.16 -1.40 14.57
C THR A 77 5.19 -1.23 13.43
N GLY A 78 6.34 -0.65 13.73
CA GLY A 78 7.32 -0.24 12.71
C GLY A 78 6.87 0.96 11.88
N VAL A 79 5.87 1.72 12.33
CA VAL A 79 5.46 3.00 11.77
C VAL A 79 6.28 4.11 12.42
N VAL A 80 6.82 5.00 11.60
CA VAL A 80 7.54 6.21 12.06
C VAL A 80 7.03 7.42 11.31
N LEU A 81 7.01 8.57 11.97
CA LEU A 81 6.73 9.85 11.32
C LEU A 81 8.04 10.45 10.82
N ARG A 82 8.10 10.86 9.55
CA ARG A 82 9.29 11.43 8.93
C ARG A 82 8.98 12.76 8.26
N PRO A 83 9.90 13.73 8.36
CA PRO A 83 9.83 14.90 7.49
C PRO A 83 9.86 14.48 6.02
N LEU A 84 8.99 15.08 5.22
CA LEU A 84 8.95 14.95 3.77
C LEU A 84 9.57 16.18 3.12
N LEU A 85 10.35 15.98 2.08
CA LEU A 85 10.67 16.97 1.04
C LEU A 85 10.25 16.39 -0.31
N GLU A 86 9.29 17.03 -0.96
CA GLU A 86 8.82 16.68 -2.29
C GLU A 86 9.17 17.77 -3.28
N LEU A 87 9.76 17.40 -4.41
CA LEU A 87 10.36 18.30 -5.40
C LEU A 87 9.67 18.15 -6.76
N PHE A 88 9.39 19.27 -7.40
CA PHE A 88 8.83 19.33 -8.76
C PHE A 88 9.65 20.28 -9.63
N PRO A 89 10.07 19.89 -10.84
CA PRO A 89 10.83 20.74 -11.73
C PRO A 89 10.03 21.99 -12.17
N ASP A 90 8.71 21.85 -12.28
CA ASP A 90 7.80 22.92 -12.69
C ASP A 90 7.00 23.50 -11.53
N PRO A 91 6.43 24.71 -11.65
CA PRO A 91 5.42 25.21 -10.73
C PRO A 91 4.16 24.36 -10.73
N VAL A 92 3.80 23.77 -9.56
CA VAL A 92 2.58 22.99 -9.38
C VAL A 92 1.78 23.49 -8.17
N PRO A 93 0.44 23.37 -8.19
CA PRO A 93 -0.39 23.67 -7.02
C PRO A 93 -0.19 22.59 -5.94
N PRO A 94 -0.54 22.89 -4.67
CA PRO A 94 -0.61 21.87 -3.63
C PRO A 94 -1.49 20.70 -4.06
N PRO A 95 -1.11 19.45 -3.74
CA PRO A 95 -1.92 18.27 -4.06
C PRO A 95 -3.22 18.25 -3.24
N LEU A 96 -4.25 17.54 -3.71
CA LEU A 96 -5.55 17.44 -3.05
C LEU A 96 -5.50 16.86 -1.62
N TRP A 97 -4.45 16.12 -1.30
CA TRP A 97 -4.24 15.57 0.03
C TRP A 97 -3.45 16.50 0.98
N ALA A 98 -3.07 17.70 0.53
CA ALA A 98 -2.26 18.64 1.32
C ALA A 98 -2.88 18.98 2.69
N ASP A 99 -4.20 19.07 2.77
CA ASP A 99 -4.95 19.36 3.99
C ASP A 99 -5.01 18.18 4.99
N VAL A 100 -4.59 16.99 4.56
CA VAL A 100 -4.48 15.81 5.43
C VAL A 100 -3.27 15.90 6.34
N VAL A 101 -2.19 16.54 5.88
CA VAL A 101 -0.93 16.67 6.61
C VAL A 101 -0.89 18.01 7.36
N PRO A 102 -0.96 18.04 8.69
CA PRO A 102 -1.20 19.28 9.46
C PRO A 102 -0.11 20.35 9.27
N ASP A 103 1.14 19.95 9.03
CA ASP A 103 2.28 20.84 8.84
C ASP A 103 2.70 21.00 7.36
N PHE A 104 1.81 20.61 6.44
CA PHE A 104 2.08 20.73 5.00
C PHE A 104 2.24 22.19 4.59
N ARG A 105 3.27 22.48 3.84
CA ARG A 105 3.55 23.84 3.34
C ARG A 105 4.46 23.83 2.11
N ALA A 106 4.28 24.83 1.28
CA ALA A 106 5.27 25.18 0.26
C ALA A 106 6.54 25.77 0.92
N VAL A 107 7.70 25.45 0.36
CA VAL A 107 8.99 25.99 0.77
C VAL A 107 9.75 26.47 -0.47
N THR A 108 10.81 27.26 -0.26
CA THR A 108 11.69 27.67 -1.37
C THR A 108 12.31 26.42 -1.99
N PRO A 109 12.08 26.17 -3.28
CA PRO A 109 12.69 25.03 -3.95
C PRO A 109 14.21 25.22 -4.08
N PRO A 110 14.99 24.14 -4.10
CA PRO A 110 16.40 24.20 -4.46
C PRO A 110 16.57 24.56 -5.94
N ASP A 111 17.79 24.93 -6.32
CA ASP A 111 18.12 25.26 -7.71
C ASP A 111 17.75 24.13 -8.66
N GLY A 112 17.12 24.48 -9.77
CA GLY A 112 16.63 23.53 -10.78
C GLY A 112 15.22 23.01 -10.55
N TYR A 113 14.53 23.42 -9.47
CA TYR A 113 13.14 23.07 -9.19
C TYR A 113 12.23 24.29 -9.15
N GLY A 114 11.01 24.14 -9.65
CA GLY A 114 9.97 25.18 -9.64
C GLY A 114 9.09 25.16 -8.39
N THR A 115 8.94 24.02 -7.75
CA THR A 115 8.13 23.85 -6.52
C THR A 115 8.77 22.85 -5.57
N ALA A 116 8.63 23.13 -4.27
CA ALA A 116 8.95 22.17 -3.21
C ALA A 116 7.92 22.24 -2.11
N PHE A 117 7.53 21.07 -1.60
CA PHE A 117 6.64 20.94 -0.46
C PHE A 117 7.32 20.23 0.71
N ARG A 118 6.93 20.60 1.92
CA ARG A 118 7.32 19.91 3.15
C ARG A 118 6.09 19.55 3.98
N GLY A 119 6.21 18.48 4.75
CA GLY A 119 5.25 18.05 5.74
C GLY A 119 5.82 16.88 6.54
N THR A 120 5.04 16.34 7.48
CA THR A 120 5.41 15.14 8.24
C THR A 120 4.48 14.00 7.86
N VAL A 121 5.04 12.90 7.35
CA VAL A 121 4.28 11.78 6.81
C VAL A 121 4.64 10.45 7.48
N PRO A 122 3.68 9.53 7.60
CA PRO A 122 3.95 8.16 8.05
C PRO A 122 4.80 7.38 7.03
N VAL A 123 5.80 6.70 7.55
CA VAL A 123 6.61 5.71 6.83
C VAL A 123 6.49 4.38 7.58
N VAL A 124 6.25 3.31 6.85
CA VAL A 124 5.95 1.99 7.41
C VAL A 124 7.05 1.00 7.08
N SER A 125 7.61 0.32 8.08
CA SER A 125 8.49 -0.83 7.87
C SER A 125 7.65 -2.04 7.44
N SER A 126 7.46 -2.20 6.12
CA SER A 126 6.46 -3.11 5.55
C SER A 126 6.52 -4.55 6.08
N PRO A 127 7.67 -5.23 6.20
CA PRO A 127 7.69 -6.59 6.72
C PRO A 127 7.31 -6.66 8.22
N ARG A 128 7.68 -5.64 9.00
CA ARG A 128 7.36 -5.55 10.42
C ARG A 128 5.87 -5.28 10.62
N TYR A 129 5.32 -4.36 9.86
CA TYR A 129 3.93 -3.98 9.94
C TYR A 129 2.97 -5.11 9.53
N LEU A 130 3.31 -5.88 8.50
CA LEU A 130 2.50 -7.03 8.10
C LEU A 130 2.47 -8.10 9.20
N ARG A 131 3.59 -8.38 9.87
CA ARG A 131 3.64 -9.28 11.03
C ARG A 131 2.83 -8.73 12.22
N TYR A 132 2.89 -7.42 12.45
CA TYR A 132 2.06 -6.77 13.47
C TYR A 132 0.57 -6.99 13.19
N LEU A 133 0.10 -6.74 11.97
CA LEU A 133 -1.30 -6.95 11.59
C LEU A 133 -1.71 -8.44 11.70
N GLU A 134 -0.85 -9.35 11.28
CA GLU A 134 -1.08 -10.79 11.44
C GLU A 134 -1.25 -11.16 12.92
N THR A 135 -0.42 -10.61 13.80
CA THR A 135 -0.51 -10.80 15.25
C THR A 135 -1.83 -10.24 15.79
N GLN A 136 -2.23 -9.04 15.36
CA GLN A 136 -3.51 -8.43 15.72
C GLN A 136 -4.71 -9.29 15.33
N LEU A 137 -4.68 -9.90 14.15
CA LEU A 137 -5.72 -10.83 13.68
C LEU A 137 -5.79 -12.09 14.53
N ARG A 138 -4.65 -12.72 14.81
CA ARG A 138 -4.57 -13.94 15.64
C ARG A 138 -5.07 -13.68 17.07
N GLN A 139 -4.72 -12.55 17.67
CA GLN A 139 -5.20 -12.16 19.00
C GLN A 139 -6.71 -11.97 19.05
N ARG A 140 -7.34 -11.60 17.94
CA ARG A 140 -8.81 -11.46 17.79
C ARG A 140 -9.47 -12.77 17.35
N GLY A 141 -8.74 -13.88 17.31
CA GLY A 141 -9.27 -15.19 16.94
C GLY A 141 -9.52 -15.40 15.45
N VAL A 142 -9.04 -14.48 14.59
CA VAL A 142 -9.15 -14.63 13.14
C VAL A 142 -8.21 -15.74 12.66
N ARG A 143 -8.75 -16.71 11.90
CA ARG A 143 -7.94 -17.73 11.25
C ARG A 143 -7.38 -17.19 9.94
N ILE A 144 -6.06 -17.33 9.80
CA ILE A 144 -5.33 -17.06 8.55
C ILE A 144 -4.96 -18.42 7.97
N GLU A 145 -5.59 -18.78 6.87
CA GLU A 145 -5.47 -20.10 6.23
C GLU A 145 -4.65 -19.97 4.94
N PRO A 146 -3.45 -20.60 4.89
CA PRO A 146 -2.70 -20.65 3.65
C PRO A 146 -3.36 -21.62 2.68
N ILE A 147 -3.57 -21.16 1.45
CA ILE A 147 -4.02 -21.94 0.30
C ILE A 147 -3.00 -21.76 -0.82
N PRO A 148 -1.93 -22.58 -0.86
CA PRO A 148 -0.82 -22.40 -1.80
C PRO A 148 -1.22 -22.41 -3.27
N GLU A 149 -2.23 -23.21 -3.62
CA GLU A 149 -2.85 -23.24 -4.97
C GLU A 149 -3.68 -21.98 -5.27
N GLY A 150 -4.02 -21.21 -4.23
CA GLY A 150 -4.94 -20.07 -4.31
C GLY A 150 -6.41 -20.50 -4.37
N VAL A 151 -7.31 -19.52 -4.36
CA VAL A 151 -8.75 -19.71 -4.63
C VAL A 151 -8.92 -19.68 -6.14
N GLY A 152 -9.52 -20.71 -6.72
CA GLY A 152 -9.74 -20.82 -8.16
C GLY A 152 -10.72 -19.76 -8.67
N SER A 153 -11.85 -19.60 -7.97
CA SER A 153 -12.85 -18.58 -8.27
C SER A 153 -13.50 -18.06 -6.98
N VAL A 154 -13.90 -16.79 -6.97
CA VAL A 154 -14.74 -16.24 -5.88
C VAL A 154 -16.02 -17.07 -5.71
N HIS A 155 -16.53 -17.65 -6.78
CA HIS A 155 -17.74 -18.48 -6.75
C HIS A 155 -17.56 -19.80 -5.98
N ASP A 156 -16.35 -20.31 -5.86
CA ASP A 156 -16.07 -21.56 -5.12
C ASP A 156 -16.18 -21.37 -3.60
N VAL A 157 -16.07 -20.14 -3.14
CA VAL A 157 -16.06 -19.78 -1.72
C VAL A 157 -17.21 -18.89 -1.29
N THR A 158 -18.07 -18.48 -2.23
CA THR A 158 -19.32 -17.74 -1.96
C THR A 158 -20.47 -18.70 -1.66
N GLY A 159 -21.54 -18.17 -1.07
CA GLY A 159 -22.78 -18.92 -0.80
C GLY A 159 -23.71 -18.17 0.15
N PRO A 160 -24.93 -18.68 0.35
CA PRO A 160 -25.91 -18.06 1.24
C PRO A 160 -25.33 -17.77 2.63
N GLY A 161 -25.58 -16.57 3.13
CA GLY A 161 -25.12 -16.17 4.45
C GLY A 161 -23.62 -15.85 4.55
N ARG A 162 -22.88 -15.68 3.44
CA ARG A 162 -21.46 -15.32 3.42
C ARG A 162 -21.21 -14.06 2.64
N VAL A 163 -20.33 -13.21 3.14
CA VAL A 163 -19.74 -12.08 2.42
C VAL A 163 -18.27 -12.41 2.14
N VAL A 164 -17.83 -12.28 0.90
CA VAL A 164 -16.44 -12.48 0.50
C VAL A 164 -15.82 -11.13 0.15
N VAL A 165 -14.75 -10.75 0.87
CA VAL A 165 -13.97 -9.53 0.61
C VAL A 165 -12.76 -9.90 -0.24
N VAL A 166 -12.69 -9.37 -1.45
CA VAL A 166 -11.66 -9.68 -2.43
C VAL A 166 -10.53 -8.63 -2.33
N CYS A 167 -9.37 -9.05 -1.78
CA CYS A 167 -8.17 -8.25 -1.58
C CYS A 167 -6.94 -8.91 -2.25
N ALA A 168 -7.15 -9.64 -3.35
CA ALA A 168 -6.13 -10.51 -3.95
C ALA A 168 -5.12 -9.78 -4.87
N GLY A 169 -5.12 -8.43 -4.89
CA GLY A 169 -4.23 -7.64 -5.73
C GLY A 169 -4.37 -8.04 -7.22
N LEU A 170 -3.26 -8.32 -7.91
CA LEU A 170 -3.29 -8.78 -9.30
C LEU A 170 -3.96 -10.14 -9.46
N GLY A 171 -3.93 -11.00 -8.44
CA GLY A 171 -4.64 -12.29 -8.47
C GLY A 171 -6.16 -12.17 -8.63
N THR A 172 -6.73 -10.98 -8.42
CA THR A 172 -8.16 -10.71 -8.67
C THR A 172 -8.52 -10.87 -10.16
N ARG A 173 -7.55 -10.75 -11.07
CA ARG A 173 -7.74 -11.06 -12.50
C ARG A 173 -8.23 -12.49 -12.69
N ASP A 174 -7.65 -13.42 -11.96
CA ASP A 174 -7.92 -14.85 -12.09
C ASP A 174 -9.14 -15.23 -11.24
N VAL A 175 -9.16 -14.85 -9.95
CA VAL A 175 -10.19 -15.31 -9.02
C VAL A 175 -11.55 -14.65 -9.24
N ALA A 176 -11.60 -13.43 -9.79
CA ALA A 176 -12.84 -12.67 -10.00
C ALA A 176 -12.99 -12.11 -11.44
N GLY A 177 -12.12 -12.49 -12.36
CA GLY A 177 -12.20 -12.08 -13.77
C GLY A 177 -11.97 -10.57 -14.02
N ASP A 178 -11.32 -9.83 -13.10
CA ASP A 178 -11.10 -8.39 -13.28
C ASP A 178 -9.92 -8.10 -14.23
N THR A 179 -10.21 -8.10 -15.52
CA THR A 179 -9.22 -7.87 -16.58
C THR A 179 -8.73 -6.41 -16.66
N ALA A 180 -9.38 -5.47 -15.95
CA ALA A 180 -8.93 -4.08 -15.88
C ALA A 180 -7.69 -3.88 -14.99
N LEU A 181 -7.33 -4.86 -14.17
CA LEU A 181 -6.10 -4.84 -13.39
C LEU A 181 -4.88 -5.12 -14.28
N PHE A 182 -3.82 -4.36 -14.09
CA PHE A 182 -2.54 -4.53 -14.77
C PHE A 182 -1.36 -4.33 -13.80
N PRO A 183 -0.19 -4.95 -14.04
CA PRO A 183 0.96 -4.74 -13.21
C PRO A 183 1.60 -3.38 -13.48
N ILE A 184 2.03 -2.70 -12.41
CA ILE A 184 2.98 -1.60 -12.47
C ILE A 184 4.26 -2.12 -11.81
N GLN A 185 5.23 -2.53 -12.62
CA GLN A 185 6.48 -3.08 -12.12
C GLN A 185 7.32 -1.97 -11.46
N GLY A 186 7.80 -2.24 -10.25
CA GLY A 186 8.69 -1.33 -9.54
C GLY A 186 9.86 -2.05 -8.91
N GLN A 187 11.08 -1.58 -9.20
CA GLN A 187 12.30 -2.04 -8.54
C GLN A 187 12.74 -1.05 -7.47
N VAL A 188 13.17 -1.57 -6.34
CA VAL A 188 13.69 -0.83 -5.19
C VAL A 188 14.99 -1.44 -4.69
N VAL A 189 15.84 -0.61 -4.11
CA VAL A 189 17.06 -1.03 -3.43
C VAL A 189 16.91 -0.73 -1.94
N ARG A 190 17.20 -1.71 -1.09
CA ARG A 190 17.29 -1.55 0.34
C ARG A 190 18.72 -1.34 0.76
N VAL A 191 18.95 -0.34 1.59
CA VAL A 191 20.28 -0.06 2.14
C VAL A 191 20.22 0.13 3.66
N THR A 192 21.36 -0.02 4.33
CA THR A 192 21.52 0.39 5.73
C THR A 192 21.26 1.89 5.86
N ASN A 193 20.83 2.36 7.04
CA ASN A 193 20.58 3.78 7.24
C ASN A 193 21.83 4.48 7.81
N PRO A 194 22.52 5.34 7.03
CA PRO A 194 23.69 6.10 7.48
C PRO A 194 23.32 7.42 8.20
N GLY A 195 22.09 7.53 8.73
CA GLY A 195 21.61 8.74 9.41
C GLY A 195 20.60 9.55 8.61
N VAL A 196 19.97 8.97 7.58
CA VAL A 196 18.89 9.64 6.84
C VAL A 196 17.62 9.63 7.68
N GLU A 197 17.04 10.80 7.90
CA GLU A 197 15.80 10.97 8.66
C GLU A 197 14.64 11.56 7.82
N GLN A 198 14.96 12.19 6.70
CA GLN A 198 14.00 12.86 5.83
C GLN A 198 13.65 12.01 4.61
N VAL A 199 12.36 11.89 4.32
CA VAL A 199 11.86 11.37 3.04
C VAL A 199 12.15 12.40 1.96
N LEU A 200 12.73 11.94 0.85
CA LEU A 200 12.90 12.73 -0.37
C LEU A 200 12.09 12.09 -1.49
N LEU A 201 11.24 12.88 -2.14
CA LEU A 201 10.54 12.52 -3.36
C LEU A 201 10.94 13.50 -4.48
N ASP A 202 11.46 12.96 -5.57
CA ASP A 202 11.76 13.67 -6.82
C ASP A 202 11.23 12.79 -7.97
N GLU A 203 9.89 12.75 -8.11
CA GLU A 203 9.22 11.81 -8.99
C GLU A 203 9.15 12.28 -10.44
N CYS A 204 9.33 13.60 -10.67
CA CYS A 204 9.18 14.25 -11.96
C CYS A 204 10.48 14.90 -12.45
N GLY A 205 11.58 14.70 -11.78
CA GLY A 205 12.89 15.26 -12.12
C GLY A 205 13.49 14.68 -13.42
N PRO A 206 14.58 15.28 -13.94
CA PRO A 206 15.20 14.86 -15.19
C PRO A 206 15.74 13.42 -15.15
N ASP A 207 16.00 12.91 -13.96
CA ASP A 207 16.51 11.55 -13.72
C ASP A 207 15.39 10.52 -13.57
N GLY A 208 14.13 10.93 -13.78
CA GLY A 208 12.94 10.12 -13.58
C GLY A 208 12.57 9.96 -12.11
N LEU A 209 11.90 8.88 -11.77
CA LEU A 209 11.42 8.61 -10.43
C LEU A 209 12.56 8.33 -9.46
N VAL A 210 12.86 9.28 -8.58
CA VAL A 210 13.85 9.13 -7.50
C VAL A 210 13.16 9.35 -6.16
N TYR A 211 13.32 8.40 -5.24
CA TYR A 211 12.88 8.59 -3.86
C TYR A 211 13.84 7.93 -2.86
N VAL A 212 13.92 8.53 -1.68
CA VAL A 212 14.66 8.02 -0.52
C VAL A 212 13.69 7.98 0.66
N ILE A 213 13.42 6.80 1.19
CA ILE A 213 12.42 6.59 2.23
C ILE A 213 13.07 5.91 3.44
N PRO A 214 13.45 6.66 4.50
CA PRO A 214 14.02 6.12 5.71
C PRO A 214 12.92 5.50 6.59
N ARG A 215 12.89 4.16 6.62
CA ARG A 215 12.00 3.40 7.50
C ARG A 215 12.59 3.27 8.91
N ALA A 216 11.93 2.54 9.79
CA ALA A 216 12.44 2.29 11.13
C ALA A 216 13.75 1.47 11.14
N ASP A 217 13.90 0.54 10.17
CA ASP A 217 14.95 -0.48 10.19
C ASP A 217 15.97 -0.34 9.05
N ASP A 218 15.66 0.40 7.98
CA ASP A 218 16.47 0.55 6.77
C ASP A 218 16.08 1.79 5.95
N VAL A 219 16.71 1.99 4.80
CA VAL A 219 16.31 3.01 3.82
C VAL A 219 15.93 2.31 2.51
N ILE A 220 14.79 2.69 1.95
CA ILE A 220 14.39 2.28 0.60
C ILE A 220 14.77 3.37 -0.39
N LEU A 221 15.51 2.97 -1.39
CA LEU A 221 15.85 3.80 -2.55
C LEU A 221 15.04 3.32 -3.75
N GLY A 222 14.49 4.24 -4.51
CA GLY A 222 13.74 3.92 -5.71
C GLY A 222 13.76 5.03 -6.75
N GLY A 223 13.23 4.81 -7.91
CA GLY A 223 12.69 3.53 -8.30
C GLY A 223 12.26 3.50 -9.74
N THR A 224 11.41 2.52 -10.02
CA THR A 224 10.77 2.40 -11.33
C THR A 224 9.26 2.23 -11.20
N ALA A 225 8.53 2.58 -12.28
CA ALA A 225 7.09 2.35 -12.40
C ALA A 225 6.76 2.08 -13.88
N VAL A 226 6.81 0.80 -14.27
CA VAL A 226 6.64 0.37 -15.68
C VAL A 226 5.34 -0.39 -15.82
N ASP A 227 4.40 0.20 -16.56
CA ASP A 227 3.07 -0.37 -16.78
C ASP A 227 3.13 -1.60 -17.69
N GLY A 228 2.32 -2.61 -17.36
CA GLY A 228 2.16 -3.83 -18.16
C GLY A 228 3.34 -4.80 -18.07
N ARG A 229 4.41 -4.50 -17.37
CA ARG A 229 5.58 -5.39 -17.24
C ARG A 229 5.39 -6.37 -16.07
N TRP A 230 5.46 -7.68 -16.38
CA TRP A 230 5.22 -8.78 -15.44
C TRP A 230 6.48 -9.38 -14.80
N GLY A 231 7.68 -9.07 -15.29
CA GLY A 231 8.92 -9.61 -14.75
C GLY A 231 9.16 -9.20 -13.30
N VAL A 232 9.68 -10.11 -12.50
CA VAL A 232 10.02 -9.87 -11.07
C VAL A 232 11.50 -10.03 -10.77
N GLU A 233 12.32 -10.29 -11.80
CA GLU A 233 13.77 -10.38 -11.65
C GLU A 233 14.38 -8.97 -11.56
N PRO A 234 15.24 -8.71 -10.56
CA PRO A 234 15.97 -7.46 -10.46
C PRO A 234 16.90 -7.24 -11.67
N ASP A 235 16.90 -6.02 -12.18
CA ASP A 235 17.78 -5.57 -13.24
C ASP A 235 19.00 -4.87 -12.62
N PRO A 236 20.25 -5.36 -12.85
CA PRO A 236 21.46 -4.75 -12.29
C PRO A 236 21.69 -3.31 -12.75
N ASP A 237 21.36 -2.96 -14.00
CA ASP A 237 21.53 -1.60 -14.52
C ASP A 237 20.54 -0.64 -13.88
N VAL A 238 19.31 -1.10 -13.64
CA VAL A 238 18.32 -0.35 -12.86
C VAL A 238 18.79 -0.16 -11.41
N THR A 239 19.37 -1.18 -10.80
CA THR A 239 19.96 -1.09 -9.46
C THR A 239 21.04 -0.03 -9.39
N ALA A 240 22.00 -0.07 -10.32
CA ALA A 240 23.10 0.89 -10.39
C ALA A 240 22.57 2.32 -10.57
N ARG A 241 21.57 2.53 -11.43
CA ARG A 241 20.93 3.83 -11.66
C ARG A 241 20.22 4.35 -10.41
N ILE A 242 19.44 3.51 -9.71
CA ILE A 242 18.76 3.90 -8.46
C ILE A 242 19.79 4.37 -7.43
N LEU A 243 20.86 3.61 -7.20
CA LEU A 243 21.92 3.97 -6.27
C LEU A 243 22.59 5.29 -6.66
N HIS A 244 22.94 5.45 -7.95
CA HIS A 244 23.59 6.65 -8.46
C HIS A 244 22.73 7.90 -8.21
N HIS A 245 21.44 7.87 -8.62
CA HIS A 245 20.56 9.04 -8.48
C HIS A 245 20.25 9.37 -7.02
N ALA A 246 20.09 8.36 -6.15
CA ALA A 246 19.88 8.58 -4.73
C ALA A 246 21.10 9.23 -4.06
N ARG A 247 22.33 8.78 -4.40
CA ARG A 247 23.59 9.34 -3.88
C ARG A 247 23.85 10.75 -4.36
N LEU A 248 23.48 11.07 -5.60
CA LEU A 248 23.55 12.46 -6.11
C LEU A 248 22.65 13.41 -5.30
N ARG A 249 21.48 12.95 -4.85
CA ARG A 249 20.55 13.75 -4.04
C ARG A 249 20.95 13.82 -2.57
N LEU A 250 21.50 12.73 -2.03
CA LEU A 250 21.92 12.61 -0.63
C LEU A 250 23.29 11.92 -0.55
N PRO A 251 24.41 12.68 -0.57
CA PRO A 251 25.77 12.11 -0.57
C PRO A 251 26.08 11.18 0.61
N VAL A 252 25.42 11.36 1.76
CA VAL A 252 25.57 10.45 2.93
C VAL A 252 25.26 8.99 2.59
N LEU A 253 24.47 8.73 1.54
CA LEU A 253 24.17 7.38 1.06
C LEU A 253 25.36 6.64 0.43
N GLU A 254 26.50 7.32 0.21
CA GLU A 254 27.75 6.63 -0.16
C GLU A 254 28.26 5.70 0.95
N GLU A 255 27.92 5.98 2.21
CA GLU A 255 28.28 5.17 3.37
C GLU A 255 27.31 3.99 3.58
N ALA A 256 26.19 3.95 2.85
CA ALA A 256 25.16 2.93 3.02
C ALA A 256 25.51 1.63 2.28
N GLU A 257 25.35 0.50 2.95
CA GLU A 257 25.51 -0.84 2.37
C GLU A 257 24.20 -1.33 1.75
N VAL A 258 24.28 -1.93 0.57
CA VAL A 258 23.12 -2.58 -0.06
C VAL A 258 22.81 -3.88 0.68
N ILE A 259 21.59 -3.95 1.25
CA ILE A 259 21.10 -5.12 1.99
C ILE A 259 20.01 -5.90 1.26
N GLY A 260 19.59 -5.44 0.09
CA GLY A 260 18.67 -6.17 -0.78
C GLY A 260 18.18 -5.36 -1.97
N VAL A 261 17.78 -6.08 -3.01
CA VAL A 261 17.10 -5.54 -4.19
C VAL A 261 15.81 -6.33 -4.39
N SER A 262 14.72 -5.65 -4.69
CA SER A 262 13.43 -6.30 -4.88
C SER A 262 12.65 -5.67 -6.02
N VAL A 263 11.86 -6.50 -6.70
CA VAL A 263 10.90 -6.08 -7.72
C VAL A 263 9.50 -6.46 -7.27
N GLY A 264 8.58 -5.50 -7.28
CA GLY A 264 7.18 -5.71 -6.95
C GLY A 264 6.26 -5.33 -8.12
N LEU A 265 5.14 -6.05 -8.23
CA LEU A 265 4.11 -5.78 -9.22
C LEU A 265 2.92 -5.09 -8.52
N ARG A 266 2.89 -3.76 -8.55
CA ARG A 266 1.77 -3.00 -7.96
C ARG A 266 0.50 -3.29 -8.75
N PRO A 267 -0.64 -3.54 -8.09
CA PRO A 267 -1.91 -3.80 -8.78
C PRO A 267 -2.52 -2.49 -9.30
N GLY A 268 -2.13 -2.10 -10.52
CA GLY A 268 -2.68 -0.93 -11.22
C GLY A 268 -4.08 -1.20 -11.72
N ARG A 269 -4.93 -0.18 -11.68
CA ARG A 269 -6.26 -0.10 -12.28
C ARG A 269 -6.56 1.37 -12.56
N HIS A 270 -7.44 1.68 -13.50
CA HIS A 270 -7.79 3.06 -13.79
C HIS A 270 -8.34 3.77 -12.55
N GLU A 271 -9.22 3.09 -11.81
CA GLU A 271 -9.75 3.52 -10.52
C GLU A 271 -9.67 2.38 -9.51
N VAL A 272 -9.52 2.70 -8.24
CA VAL A 272 -9.64 1.73 -7.15
C VAL A 272 -11.04 1.10 -7.21
N ARG A 273 -11.09 -0.22 -7.27
CA ARG A 273 -12.34 -0.97 -7.21
C ARG A 273 -12.68 -1.24 -5.74
N LEU A 274 -13.54 -0.40 -5.18
CA LEU A 274 -14.11 -0.58 -3.86
C LEU A 274 -15.63 -0.46 -3.98
N GLU A 275 -16.30 -1.60 -4.11
CA GLU A 275 -17.72 -1.75 -4.36
C GLU A 275 -18.23 -3.10 -3.84
N SER A 276 -19.53 -3.25 -3.73
CA SER A 276 -20.17 -4.52 -3.34
C SER A 276 -21.20 -4.95 -4.35
N GLU A 277 -21.39 -6.28 -4.47
CA GLU A 277 -22.45 -6.88 -5.28
C GLU A 277 -23.06 -8.11 -4.60
N ARG A 278 -24.36 -8.31 -4.79
CA ARG A 278 -25.06 -9.54 -4.38
C ARG A 278 -25.04 -10.55 -5.51
N LEU A 279 -24.83 -11.81 -5.16
CA LEU A 279 -24.81 -12.89 -6.13
C LEU A 279 -26.19 -13.56 -6.26
N PRO A 280 -26.58 -13.97 -7.50
CA PRO A 280 -27.88 -14.62 -7.75
C PRO A 280 -28.10 -15.90 -6.92
N GLY A 281 -27.02 -16.62 -6.57
CA GLY A 281 -27.05 -17.85 -5.73
C GLY A 281 -27.05 -17.58 -4.22
N GLY A 282 -27.16 -16.31 -3.81
CA GLY A 282 -27.01 -15.88 -2.42
C GLY A 282 -25.56 -15.61 -2.04
N GLY A 283 -25.36 -14.83 -0.96
CA GLY A 283 -24.07 -14.29 -0.59
C GLY A 283 -23.74 -12.99 -1.33
N ALA A 284 -22.59 -12.40 -1.01
CA ALA A 284 -22.17 -11.13 -1.60
C ALA A 284 -20.66 -11.05 -1.73
N LEU A 285 -20.19 -10.20 -2.64
CA LEU A 285 -18.78 -9.84 -2.83
C LEU A 285 -18.59 -8.38 -2.43
N VAL A 286 -17.44 -8.08 -1.84
CA VAL A 286 -16.92 -6.72 -1.65
C VAL A 286 -15.51 -6.68 -2.23
N TYR A 287 -15.29 -5.84 -3.21
CA TYR A 287 -13.98 -5.68 -3.83
C TYR A 287 -13.19 -4.58 -3.14
N ASN A 288 -11.89 -4.80 -2.94
CA ASN A 288 -10.94 -3.81 -2.43
C ASN A 288 -9.58 -4.03 -3.10
N VAL A 289 -9.46 -3.58 -4.34
CA VAL A 289 -8.31 -3.86 -5.23
C VAL A 289 -8.00 -2.69 -6.16
N GLY A 290 -6.84 -2.73 -6.80
CA GLY A 290 -6.49 -1.75 -7.84
C GLY A 290 -5.90 -0.45 -7.27
N HIS A 291 -5.23 -0.51 -6.13
CA HIS A 291 -4.68 0.66 -5.43
C HIS A 291 -3.40 1.24 -6.08
N GLY A 292 -2.93 0.70 -7.20
CA GLY A 292 -1.69 1.15 -7.83
C GLY A 292 -0.51 1.14 -6.86
N GLY A 293 0.18 2.28 -6.72
CA GLY A 293 1.26 2.46 -5.76
C GLY A 293 0.82 2.83 -4.34
N SER A 294 -0.49 3.05 -4.11
CA SER A 294 -1.04 3.62 -2.87
C SER A 294 -1.59 2.60 -1.88
N GLY A 295 -1.24 1.32 -1.99
CA GLY A 295 -1.80 0.27 -1.15
C GLY A 295 -1.70 0.55 0.36
N TYR A 296 -0.56 1.00 0.85
CA TYR A 296 -0.40 1.42 2.25
C TYR A 296 -1.13 2.73 2.54
N THR A 297 -1.01 3.70 1.66
CA THR A 297 -1.65 5.01 1.80
C THR A 297 -3.16 4.90 2.00
N LEU A 298 -3.81 3.92 1.36
CA LEU A 298 -5.26 3.77 1.37
C LEU A 298 -5.77 2.68 2.32
N ALA A 299 -4.88 1.86 2.88
CA ALA A 299 -5.22 0.61 3.55
C ALA A 299 -6.35 0.73 4.59
N TRP A 300 -6.24 1.68 5.51
CA TRP A 300 -7.21 1.83 6.60
C TRP A 300 -8.50 2.52 6.17
N GLY A 301 -8.39 3.51 5.28
CA GLY A 301 -9.58 4.15 4.73
C GLY A 301 -10.41 3.21 3.88
N CYS A 302 -9.75 2.38 3.06
CA CYS A 302 -10.42 1.33 2.30
C CYS A 302 -10.99 0.23 3.22
N ALA A 303 -10.29 -0.14 4.30
CA ALA A 303 -10.80 -1.10 5.27
C ALA A 303 -12.07 -0.60 5.98
N GLU A 304 -12.12 0.69 6.34
CA GLU A 304 -13.32 1.33 6.88
C GLU A 304 -14.48 1.33 5.87
N ALA A 305 -14.18 1.62 4.59
CA ALA A 305 -15.21 1.58 3.55
C ALA A 305 -15.71 0.15 3.30
N VAL A 306 -14.83 -0.86 3.35
CA VAL A 306 -15.22 -2.29 3.29
C VAL A 306 -16.15 -2.65 4.45
N LEU A 307 -15.85 -2.19 5.68
CA LEU A 307 -16.73 -2.41 6.82
C LEU A 307 -18.14 -1.88 6.55
N ARG A 308 -18.27 -0.63 6.07
CA ARG A 308 -19.58 -0.04 5.72
C ARG A 308 -20.33 -0.84 4.66
N HIS A 309 -19.63 -1.33 3.63
CA HIS A 309 -20.23 -2.20 2.61
C HIS A 309 -20.75 -3.53 3.21
N VAL A 310 -19.96 -4.14 4.10
CA VAL A 310 -20.36 -5.38 4.77
C VAL A 310 -21.58 -5.15 5.67
N GLU A 311 -21.59 -4.08 6.45
CA GLU A 311 -22.74 -3.70 7.32
C GLU A 311 -24.01 -3.50 6.49
N ALA A 312 -23.96 -2.72 5.41
CA ALA A 312 -25.09 -2.51 4.52
C ALA A 312 -25.64 -3.82 3.93
N LEU A 313 -24.76 -4.74 3.51
CA LEU A 313 -25.15 -6.05 3.01
C LEU A 313 -25.82 -6.93 4.10
N LEU A 314 -25.44 -6.75 5.36
CA LEU A 314 -26.03 -7.48 6.50
C LEU A 314 -27.42 -6.94 6.87
N ASP A 315 -27.61 -5.62 6.85
CA ASP A 315 -28.87 -4.97 7.23
C ASP A 315 -29.98 -5.19 6.19
N GLU A 316 -29.64 -5.17 4.90
CA GLU A 316 -30.57 -5.48 3.82
C GLU A 316 -31.00 -6.97 3.78
N GLY A 317 -30.28 -7.84 4.46
CA GLY A 317 -30.59 -9.29 4.55
C GLY A 317 -31.46 -9.67 5.75
N ARG A 318 -31.84 -8.70 6.58
CA ARG A 318 -32.77 -8.85 7.72
C ARG A 318 -34.18 -8.47 7.32
#